data_c32e4747bad306f7c573d0b27d106c8d
#
_entry.id   c32e4747bad306f7c573d0b27d106c8d
#
_cell.length_a   1.000
_cell.length_b   1.000
_cell.length_c   1.000
_cell.angle_alpha   90.00
_cell.angle_beta   90.00
_cell.angle_gamma   90.00
#
_symmetry.space_group_name_H-M   'P 1'
#
loop_
_entity.id
_entity.type
_entity.pdbx_description
1 polymer ?
#
loop_
_entity_poly.entity_id
_entity_poly.type
_entity_poly.pdbx_seq_one_letter_code
_entity_poly.pdbx_strand_id
1 'polypeptide(L)'
;MSTYEEKCSYLQKLMEKYTQENVVVAFSGGVDSSLLLKTACINAVKNGTKVFAVTMHTTLHTMNEIESSKETAGEVGTEHLIISVDELKEAGIENNPVERCYLCKKYLFQKMKDKAESLGVKIILDGTNEDDLHMFRPGLRALKELEIKSPLAESDFSKTDVRKLAEEYGLSVSKKPSTPCLATRFPYGSRLSYEEMKKVEKGEDFLKNLGLYNVRLRIHNDIARIEVDKEDIVKIVVYKEAIISYLKELGYRYITLDLEGFRSGSMDYFLENKREG
;
A
#
# COMPACT_ATOMS: atom_id res chain seq x y z
N MET A 1 4.46 -24.05 14.58
CA MET A 1 4.50 -22.58 14.36
C MET A 1 5.75 -22.07 15.06
N SER A 2 6.61 -21.32 14.35
CA SER A 2 7.80 -20.68 14.92
C SER A 2 7.40 -19.61 15.93
N THR A 3 8.16 -19.47 17.01
CA THR A 3 7.96 -18.39 17.99
C THR A 3 8.32 -17.04 17.36
N TYR A 4 7.86 -15.95 17.97
CA TYR A 4 8.22 -14.59 17.51
C TYR A 4 9.75 -14.38 17.50
N GLU A 5 10.44 -14.86 18.53
CA GLU A 5 11.90 -14.77 18.67
C GLU A 5 12.64 -15.57 17.57
N GLU A 6 12.12 -16.75 17.21
CA GLU A 6 12.66 -17.56 16.10
C GLU A 6 12.48 -16.84 14.76
N LYS A 7 11.31 -16.25 14.51
CA LYS A 7 11.05 -15.44 13.32
C LYS A 7 11.99 -14.24 13.24
N CYS A 8 12.16 -13.48 14.34
CA CYS A 8 13.09 -12.36 14.41
C CYS A 8 14.52 -12.80 14.10
N SER A 9 14.97 -13.91 14.70
CA SER A 9 16.30 -14.48 14.44
C SER A 9 16.48 -14.88 12.97
N TYR A 10 15.44 -15.47 12.36
CA TYR A 10 15.49 -15.87 10.96
C TYR A 10 15.49 -14.66 10.01
N LEU A 11 14.66 -13.64 10.29
CA LEU A 11 14.67 -12.38 9.55
C LEU A 11 16.06 -11.73 9.58
N GLN A 12 16.71 -11.69 10.75
CA GLN A 12 18.06 -11.13 10.86
C GLN A 12 19.07 -11.87 9.99
N LYS A 13 19.03 -13.22 9.97
CA LYS A 13 19.90 -14.03 9.11
C LYS A 13 19.65 -13.78 7.62
N LEU A 14 18.38 -13.65 7.20
CA LEU A 14 18.05 -13.31 5.82
C LEU A 14 18.57 -11.92 5.45
N MET A 15 18.37 -10.94 6.32
CA MET A 15 18.83 -9.59 6.08
C MET A 15 20.34 -9.48 6.05
N GLU A 16 21.06 -10.16 6.93
CA GLU A 16 22.51 -10.27 6.89
C GLU A 16 22.99 -10.85 5.56
N LYS A 17 22.32 -11.91 5.07
CA LYS A 17 22.63 -12.53 3.77
C LYS A 17 22.37 -11.56 2.61
N TYR A 18 21.19 -10.91 2.55
CA TYR A 18 20.81 -10.05 1.44
C TYR A 18 21.66 -8.77 1.38
N THR A 19 22.05 -8.24 2.53
CA THR A 19 22.85 -7.00 2.61
C THR A 19 24.36 -7.22 2.51
N GLN A 20 24.83 -8.42 2.16
CA GLN A 20 26.23 -8.62 1.77
C GLN A 20 26.63 -7.85 0.51
N GLU A 21 25.63 -7.50 -0.31
CA GLU A 21 25.76 -6.58 -1.44
C GLU A 21 24.85 -5.35 -1.20
N ASN A 22 24.99 -4.35 -2.05
CA ASN A 22 24.03 -3.22 -2.05
C ASN A 22 22.63 -3.73 -2.39
N VAL A 23 21.61 -3.18 -1.75
CA VAL A 23 20.21 -3.58 -1.96
C VAL A 23 19.33 -2.36 -2.25
N VAL A 24 18.28 -2.59 -3.04
CA VAL A 24 17.13 -1.68 -3.18
C VAL A 24 15.99 -2.20 -2.32
N VAL A 25 15.34 -1.35 -1.56
CA VAL A 25 14.09 -1.65 -0.85
C VAL A 25 12.95 -0.92 -1.55
N ALA A 26 11.94 -1.67 -2.01
CA ALA A 26 10.69 -1.11 -2.49
C ALA A 26 9.95 -0.45 -1.32
N PHE A 27 10.01 0.86 -1.26
CA PHE A 27 9.64 1.63 -0.09
C PHE A 27 8.37 2.46 -0.32
N SER A 28 7.30 2.16 0.40
CA SER A 28 6.03 2.87 0.32
C SER A 28 5.77 3.82 1.50
N GLY A 29 6.64 3.83 2.53
CA GLY A 29 6.36 4.53 3.79
C GLY A 29 5.27 3.89 4.64
N GLY A 30 4.83 2.68 4.32
CA GLY A 30 3.97 1.85 5.16
C GLY A 30 4.78 1.03 6.17
N VAL A 31 4.14 0.50 7.21
CA VAL A 31 4.83 -0.20 8.31
C VAL A 31 5.72 -1.35 7.84
N ASP A 32 5.27 -2.17 6.88
CA ASP A 32 6.02 -3.32 6.39
C ASP A 32 7.31 -2.90 5.69
N SER A 33 7.21 -1.99 4.73
CA SER A 33 8.37 -1.49 3.99
C SER A 33 9.33 -0.69 4.87
N SER A 34 8.81 -0.02 5.90
CA SER A 34 9.62 0.76 6.85
C SER A 34 10.40 -0.16 7.80
N LEU A 35 9.76 -1.23 8.30
CA LEU A 35 10.45 -2.25 9.08
C LEU A 35 11.55 -2.93 8.25
N LEU A 36 11.23 -3.31 7.02
CA LEU A 36 12.18 -3.91 6.10
C LEU A 36 13.37 -2.98 5.84
N LEU A 37 13.10 -1.70 5.55
CA LEU A 37 14.12 -0.69 5.33
C LEU A 37 15.03 -0.54 6.55
N LYS A 38 14.45 -0.40 7.75
CA LYS A 38 15.22 -0.29 9.01
C LYS A 38 16.12 -1.50 9.23
N THR A 39 15.57 -2.69 9.05
CA THR A 39 16.32 -3.94 9.24
C THR A 39 17.44 -4.08 8.20
N ALA A 40 17.19 -3.68 6.94
CA ALA A 40 18.20 -3.65 5.89
C ALA A 40 19.34 -2.70 6.25
N CYS A 41 19.03 -1.48 6.68
CA CYS A 41 20.04 -0.47 7.04
C CYS A 41 20.90 -0.92 8.23
N ILE A 42 20.31 -1.53 9.26
CA ILE A 42 21.06 -2.06 10.42
C ILE A 42 22.10 -3.11 9.97
N ASN A 43 21.73 -4.00 9.06
CA ASN A 43 22.61 -5.06 8.60
C ASN A 43 23.63 -4.55 7.56
N ALA A 44 23.23 -3.64 6.68
CA ALA A 44 24.14 -3.04 5.70
C ALA A 44 25.30 -2.28 6.35
N VAL A 45 25.05 -1.58 7.47
CA VAL A 45 26.11 -0.92 8.25
C VAL A 45 27.16 -1.93 8.72
N LYS A 46 26.74 -3.13 9.18
CA LYS A 46 27.67 -4.19 9.62
C LYS A 46 28.48 -4.75 8.45
N ASN A 47 27.87 -4.84 7.28
CA ASN A 47 28.47 -5.40 6.07
C ASN A 47 29.26 -4.38 5.24
N GLY A 48 29.21 -3.08 5.56
CA GLY A 48 29.85 -2.03 4.79
C GLY A 48 29.19 -1.78 3.42
N THR A 49 27.92 -2.10 3.27
CA THR A 49 27.12 -1.98 2.02
C THR A 49 26.10 -0.84 2.12
N LYS A 50 25.43 -0.55 1.00
CA LYS A 50 24.44 0.52 0.90
C LYS A 50 23.02 -0.04 0.72
N VAL A 51 22.05 0.68 1.27
CA VAL A 51 20.61 0.47 1.05
C VAL A 51 20.06 1.69 0.33
N PHE A 52 19.29 1.46 -0.73
CA PHE A 52 18.55 2.50 -1.44
C PHE A 52 17.05 2.28 -1.20
N ALA A 53 16.41 3.24 -0.55
CA ALA A 53 14.95 3.26 -0.46
C ALA A 53 14.38 3.83 -1.76
N VAL A 54 13.60 3.03 -2.52
CA VAL A 54 13.03 3.47 -3.79
C VAL A 54 11.50 3.51 -3.67
N THR A 55 10.94 4.70 -3.81
CA THR A 55 9.48 4.94 -3.81
C THR A 55 9.01 5.22 -5.24
N MET A 56 8.04 4.45 -5.71
CA MET A 56 7.35 4.73 -6.97
C MET A 56 6.24 5.74 -6.70
N HIS A 57 6.43 6.96 -7.18
CA HIS A 57 5.40 8.01 -7.10
C HIS A 57 4.41 7.81 -8.24
N THR A 58 3.25 7.32 -7.89
CA THR A 58 2.16 7.03 -8.81
C THR A 58 0.94 7.91 -8.46
N THR A 59 0.08 8.13 -9.42
CA THR A 59 -1.17 8.90 -9.23
C THR A 59 -2.27 8.07 -8.55
N LEU A 60 -2.07 6.77 -8.37
CA LEU A 60 -2.96 5.89 -7.58
C LEU A 60 -2.74 6.00 -6.06
N HIS A 61 -1.69 6.72 -5.63
CA HIS A 61 -1.38 6.98 -4.24
C HIS A 61 -1.62 8.45 -3.89
N THR A 62 -1.94 8.72 -2.64
CA THR A 62 -2.18 10.09 -2.18
C THR A 62 -0.87 10.89 -2.03
N MET A 63 -0.93 12.22 -2.16
CA MET A 63 0.25 13.07 -1.95
C MET A 63 0.84 12.93 -0.54
N ASN A 64 -0.01 12.75 0.46
CA ASN A 64 0.40 12.55 1.86
C ASN A 64 1.29 11.31 2.04
N GLU A 65 1.17 10.29 1.17
CA GLU A 65 2.01 9.09 1.24
C GLU A 65 3.46 9.38 0.85
N ILE A 66 3.69 10.28 -0.11
CA ILE A 66 5.04 10.67 -0.54
C ILE A 66 5.75 11.46 0.58
N GLU A 67 5.04 12.40 1.22
CA GLU A 67 5.62 13.17 2.33
C GLU A 67 5.97 12.26 3.50
N SER A 68 5.03 11.38 3.89
CA SER A 68 5.26 10.38 4.92
C SER A 68 6.42 9.43 4.58
N SER A 69 6.60 9.06 3.31
CA SER A 69 7.74 8.23 2.90
C SER A 69 9.08 8.97 3.07
N LYS A 70 9.13 10.26 2.73
CA LYS A 70 10.34 11.09 2.93
C LYS A 70 10.70 11.20 4.42
N GLU A 71 9.72 11.48 5.26
CA GLU A 71 9.92 11.58 6.72
C GLU A 71 10.47 10.28 7.28
N THR A 72 9.82 9.15 6.97
CA THR A 72 10.25 7.84 7.47
C THR A 72 11.61 7.41 6.92
N ALA A 73 11.94 7.71 5.65
CA ALA A 73 13.27 7.45 5.11
C ALA A 73 14.34 8.28 5.83
N GLY A 74 14.01 9.55 6.18
CA GLY A 74 14.83 10.42 6.99
C GLY A 74 15.07 9.88 8.41
N GLU A 75 14.03 9.35 9.07
CA GLU A 75 14.16 8.68 10.38
C GLU A 75 15.10 7.48 10.34
N VAL A 76 15.08 6.73 9.24
CA VAL A 76 15.97 5.55 9.07
C VAL A 76 17.39 5.98 8.66
N GLY A 77 17.55 7.15 8.05
CA GLY A 77 18.85 7.71 7.66
C GLY A 77 19.45 7.08 6.40
N THR A 78 18.62 6.77 5.39
CA THR A 78 19.07 6.15 4.13
C THR A 78 18.82 7.04 2.92
N GLU A 79 19.53 6.76 1.82
CA GLU A 79 19.30 7.44 0.54
C GLU A 79 17.91 7.06 0.00
N HIS A 80 17.07 8.09 -0.23
CA HIS A 80 15.70 7.92 -0.70
C HIS A 80 15.55 8.45 -2.14
N LEU A 81 15.19 7.55 -3.03
CA LEU A 81 14.96 7.83 -4.45
C LEU A 81 13.47 7.76 -4.76
N ILE A 82 12.94 8.79 -5.41
CA ILE A 82 11.54 8.85 -5.84
C ILE A 82 11.50 8.81 -7.36
N ILE A 83 10.74 7.87 -7.91
CA ILE A 83 10.55 7.68 -9.36
C ILE A 83 9.10 7.97 -9.69
N SER A 84 8.83 9.03 -10.45
CA SER A 84 7.49 9.36 -10.91
C SER A 84 7.14 8.54 -12.16
N VAL A 85 5.95 7.94 -12.18
CA VAL A 85 5.44 7.10 -13.26
C VAL A 85 3.96 7.38 -13.55
N ASP A 86 3.54 7.20 -14.81
CA ASP A 86 2.15 7.22 -15.25
C ASP A 86 1.66 5.78 -15.44
N GLU A 87 1.36 5.10 -14.31
CA GLU A 87 0.99 3.69 -14.32
C GLU A 87 -0.36 3.41 -15.00
N LEU A 88 -1.29 4.37 -15.04
CA LEU A 88 -2.59 4.13 -15.68
C LEU A 88 -2.41 3.75 -17.14
N LYS A 89 -1.63 4.54 -17.87
CA LYS A 89 -1.38 4.33 -19.31
C LYS A 89 -0.32 3.26 -19.54
N GLU A 90 0.82 3.40 -18.85
CA GLU A 90 1.99 2.58 -19.14
C GLU A 90 1.83 1.13 -18.67
N ALA A 91 1.04 0.87 -17.62
CA ALA A 91 0.68 -0.48 -17.20
C ALA A 91 -0.61 -1.00 -17.86
N GLY A 92 -1.31 -0.19 -18.69
CA GLY A 92 -2.53 -0.58 -19.37
C GLY A 92 -3.71 -0.85 -18.44
N ILE A 93 -3.82 -0.09 -17.34
CA ILE A 93 -4.84 -0.33 -16.31
C ILE A 93 -5.96 0.72 -16.28
N GLU A 94 -6.07 1.56 -17.30
CA GLU A 94 -7.08 2.63 -17.40
C GLU A 94 -8.52 2.11 -17.28
N ASN A 95 -8.79 0.88 -17.75
CA ASN A 95 -10.11 0.28 -17.68
C ASN A 95 -10.31 -0.60 -16.44
N ASN A 96 -9.50 -0.40 -15.41
CA ASN A 96 -9.61 -1.10 -14.12
C ASN A 96 -9.82 -2.63 -14.25
N PRO A 97 -8.96 -3.35 -14.98
CA PRO A 97 -9.14 -4.78 -15.19
C PRO A 97 -9.01 -5.56 -13.86
N VAL A 98 -9.58 -6.75 -13.80
CA VAL A 98 -9.47 -7.64 -12.63
C VAL A 98 -8.01 -7.92 -12.27
N GLU A 99 -7.13 -8.05 -13.27
CA GLU A 99 -5.70 -8.24 -13.09
C GLU A 99 -4.90 -6.94 -12.85
N ARG A 100 -5.60 -5.80 -12.63
CA ARG A 100 -4.98 -4.49 -12.40
C ARG A 100 -3.78 -4.56 -11.45
N CYS A 101 -3.93 -5.21 -10.30
CA CYS A 101 -2.87 -5.26 -9.30
C CYS A 101 -1.63 -6.01 -9.80
N TYR A 102 -1.81 -7.05 -10.63
CA TYR A 102 -0.68 -7.75 -11.26
C TYR A 102 0.00 -6.86 -12.31
N LEU A 103 -0.76 -6.26 -13.22
CA LEU A 103 -0.23 -5.42 -14.29
C LEU A 103 0.53 -4.19 -13.72
N CYS A 104 -0.09 -3.49 -12.77
CA CYS A 104 0.51 -2.36 -12.09
C CYS A 104 1.81 -2.78 -11.37
N LYS A 105 1.77 -3.83 -10.54
CA LYS A 105 2.94 -4.27 -9.79
C LYS A 105 4.06 -4.74 -10.71
N LYS A 106 3.75 -5.45 -11.79
CA LYS A 106 4.73 -5.89 -12.80
C LYS A 106 5.44 -4.70 -13.45
N TYR A 107 4.67 -3.70 -13.87
CA TYR A 107 5.22 -2.48 -14.45
C TYR A 107 6.12 -1.71 -13.45
N LEU A 108 5.62 -1.45 -12.23
CA LEU A 108 6.36 -0.70 -11.23
C LEU A 108 7.68 -1.39 -10.83
N PHE A 109 7.63 -2.70 -10.61
CA PHE A 109 8.84 -3.45 -10.25
C PHE A 109 9.82 -3.63 -11.42
N GLN A 110 9.34 -3.64 -12.68
CA GLN A 110 10.23 -3.58 -13.83
C GLN A 110 11.00 -2.25 -13.84
N LYS A 111 10.31 -1.12 -13.68
CA LYS A 111 10.97 0.21 -13.57
C LYS A 111 11.95 0.27 -12.39
N MET A 112 11.60 -0.39 -11.28
CA MET A 112 12.50 -0.48 -10.13
C MET A 112 13.74 -1.32 -10.44
N LYS A 113 13.62 -2.41 -11.19
CA LYS A 113 14.77 -3.22 -11.67
C LYS A 113 15.68 -2.40 -12.57
N ASP A 114 15.12 -1.65 -13.52
CA ASP A 114 15.88 -0.79 -14.42
C ASP A 114 16.68 0.26 -13.60
N LYS A 115 16.05 0.82 -12.56
CA LYS A 115 16.74 1.74 -11.64
C LYS A 115 17.81 1.06 -10.81
N ALA A 116 17.53 -0.11 -10.24
CA ALA A 116 18.50 -0.88 -9.46
C ALA A 116 19.73 -1.23 -10.32
N GLU A 117 19.52 -1.66 -11.56
CA GLU A 117 20.60 -1.94 -12.52
C GLU A 117 21.47 -0.71 -12.78
N SER A 118 20.85 0.48 -12.94
CA SER A 118 21.59 1.75 -13.09
C SER A 118 22.44 2.13 -11.89
N LEU A 119 22.11 1.59 -10.70
CA LEU A 119 22.88 1.75 -9.45
C LEU A 119 23.88 0.61 -9.21
N GLY A 120 23.97 -0.36 -10.12
CA GLY A 120 24.78 -1.56 -9.94
C GLY A 120 24.24 -2.52 -8.87
N VAL A 121 22.94 -2.46 -8.55
CA VAL A 121 22.28 -3.27 -7.52
C VAL A 121 21.46 -4.39 -8.17
N LYS A 122 21.63 -5.61 -7.67
CA LYS A 122 20.94 -6.80 -8.18
C LYS A 122 19.76 -7.23 -7.33
N ILE A 123 19.81 -6.95 -6.02
CA ILE A 123 18.83 -7.44 -5.05
C ILE A 123 17.81 -6.35 -4.76
N ILE A 124 16.54 -6.68 -4.99
CA ILE A 124 15.40 -5.82 -4.64
C ILE A 124 14.57 -6.55 -3.60
N LEU A 125 14.28 -5.86 -2.51
CA LEU A 125 13.50 -6.33 -1.38
C LEU A 125 12.13 -5.65 -1.37
N ASP A 126 11.06 -6.41 -1.06
CA ASP A 126 9.70 -5.90 -0.93
C ASP A 126 9.11 -6.27 0.44
N GLY A 127 8.20 -5.44 0.93
CA GLY A 127 7.59 -5.58 2.27
C GLY A 127 6.39 -6.52 2.32
N THR A 128 6.23 -7.47 1.39
CA THR A 128 5.21 -8.51 1.49
C THR A 128 5.42 -9.35 2.76
N ASN A 129 4.37 -9.51 3.57
CA ASN A 129 4.37 -10.29 4.81
C ASN A 129 3.57 -11.60 4.64
N GLU A 130 3.57 -12.45 5.67
CA GLU A 130 2.92 -13.78 5.63
C GLU A 130 1.42 -13.70 5.37
N ASP A 131 0.70 -12.76 6.00
CA ASP A 131 -0.75 -12.62 5.82
C ASP A 131 -1.11 -12.30 4.36
N ASP A 132 -0.22 -11.61 3.63
CA ASP A 132 -0.41 -11.28 2.23
C ASP A 132 -0.42 -12.50 1.31
N LEU A 133 0.25 -13.60 1.70
CA LEU A 133 0.31 -14.84 0.93
C LEU A 133 -1.02 -15.59 0.96
N HIS A 134 -1.84 -15.40 1.99
CA HIS A 134 -3.12 -16.07 2.19
C HIS A 134 -4.32 -15.27 1.66
N MET A 135 -4.08 -14.08 1.12
CA MET A 135 -5.11 -13.23 0.53
C MET A 135 -5.10 -13.31 -1.01
N PHE A 136 -6.21 -12.94 -1.63
CA PHE A 136 -6.24 -12.75 -3.08
C PHE A 136 -5.38 -11.53 -3.46
N ARG A 137 -4.14 -11.78 -3.84
CA ARG A 137 -3.18 -10.73 -4.24
C ARG A 137 -2.51 -11.06 -5.57
N PRO A 138 -3.16 -10.75 -6.70
CA PRO A 138 -2.61 -11.00 -8.04
C PRO A 138 -1.21 -10.42 -8.25
N GLY A 139 -0.87 -9.34 -7.53
CA GLY A 139 0.45 -8.72 -7.59
C GLY A 139 1.61 -9.60 -7.11
N LEU A 140 1.37 -10.63 -6.27
CA LEU A 140 2.42 -11.55 -5.84
C LEU A 140 3.04 -12.35 -7.00
N ARG A 141 2.23 -12.65 -8.04
CA ARG A 141 2.73 -13.28 -9.27
C ARG A 141 3.81 -12.44 -9.93
N ALA A 142 3.64 -11.12 -9.98
CA ALA A 142 4.61 -10.21 -10.56
C ALA A 142 5.94 -10.20 -9.79
N LEU A 143 5.90 -10.24 -8.44
CA LEU A 143 7.12 -10.31 -7.63
C LEU A 143 7.90 -11.59 -7.90
N LYS A 144 7.19 -12.72 -7.97
CA LYS A 144 7.81 -14.03 -8.27
C LYS A 144 8.44 -14.04 -9.67
N GLU A 145 7.73 -13.56 -10.70
CA GLU A 145 8.23 -13.48 -12.07
C GLU A 145 9.48 -12.59 -12.19
N LEU A 146 9.57 -11.54 -11.38
CA LEU A 146 10.67 -10.58 -11.40
C LEU A 146 11.76 -10.90 -10.37
N GLU A 147 11.63 -12.04 -9.66
CA GLU A 147 12.60 -12.54 -8.66
C GLU A 147 12.83 -11.58 -7.48
N ILE A 148 11.82 -10.77 -7.14
CA ILE A 148 11.85 -9.87 -6.00
C ILE A 148 11.82 -10.69 -4.70
N LYS A 149 12.63 -10.31 -3.71
CA LYS A 149 12.72 -11.00 -2.44
C LYS A 149 11.80 -10.36 -1.41
N SER A 150 11.09 -11.20 -0.63
CA SER A 150 10.12 -10.77 0.38
C SER A 150 10.51 -11.32 1.76
N PRO A 151 11.54 -10.73 2.41
CA PRO A 151 12.12 -11.29 3.63
C PRO A 151 11.15 -11.44 4.79
N LEU A 152 10.13 -10.56 4.89
CA LEU A 152 9.10 -10.68 5.93
C LEU A 152 8.24 -11.93 5.73
N ALA A 153 7.81 -12.20 4.49
CA ALA A 153 7.07 -13.42 4.16
C ALA A 153 7.96 -14.67 4.29
N GLU A 154 9.22 -14.59 3.83
CA GLU A 154 10.18 -15.69 3.96
C GLU A 154 10.47 -16.08 5.42
N SER A 155 10.27 -15.16 6.37
CA SER A 155 10.44 -15.38 7.81
C SER A 155 9.12 -15.53 8.58
N ASP A 156 8.02 -15.84 7.89
CA ASP A 156 6.69 -16.07 8.45
C ASP A 156 6.16 -14.89 9.31
N PHE A 157 6.59 -13.66 9.01
CA PHE A 157 6.14 -12.48 9.73
C PHE A 157 4.71 -12.14 9.37
N SER A 158 3.78 -12.29 10.32
CA SER A 158 2.42 -11.77 10.22
C SER A 158 2.39 -10.25 10.36
N LYS A 159 1.28 -9.62 10.02
CA LYS A 159 1.09 -8.17 10.21
C LYS A 159 1.24 -7.75 11.68
N THR A 160 0.84 -8.62 12.59
CA THR A 160 0.99 -8.40 14.04
C THR A 160 2.47 -8.41 14.42
N ASP A 161 3.25 -9.37 13.93
CA ASP A 161 4.70 -9.46 14.17
C ASP A 161 5.42 -8.23 13.61
N VAL A 162 5.05 -7.82 12.38
CA VAL A 162 5.59 -6.60 11.75
C VAL A 162 5.38 -5.37 12.62
N ARG A 163 4.15 -5.15 13.11
CA ARG A 163 3.83 -3.99 13.96
C ARG A 163 4.58 -4.02 15.28
N LYS A 164 4.68 -5.21 15.88
CA LYS A 164 5.41 -5.42 17.14
C LYS A 164 6.88 -5.05 16.97
N LEU A 165 7.56 -5.60 15.96
CA LEU A 165 8.98 -5.32 15.74
C LEU A 165 9.22 -3.86 15.30
N ALA A 166 8.29 -3.27 14.53
CA ALA A 166 8.35 -1.86 14.17
C ALA A 166 8.24 -0.93 15.40
N GLU A 167 7.41 -1.29 16.39
CA GLU A 167 7.30 -0.58 17.67
C GLU A 167 8.57 -0.76 18.51
N GLU A 168 9.14 -1.96 18.60
CA GLU A 168 10.42 -2.24 19.26
C GLU A 168 11.58 -1.42 18.64
N TYR A 169 11.56 -1.17 17.33
CA TYR A 169 12.56 -0.33 16.65
C TYR A 169 12.23 1.17 16.69
N GLY A 170 11.15 1.56 17.38
CA GLY A 170 10.75 2.96 17.56
C GLY A 170 10.28 3.64 16.26
N LEU A 171 9.78 2.88 15.28
CA LEU A 171 9.28 3.45 14.03
C LEU A 171 7.93 4.15 14.24
N SER A 172 7.84 5.43 13.85
CA SER A 172 6.63 6.26 13.97
C SER A 172 5.40 5.66 13.28
N VAL A 173 5.64 4.89 12.21
CA VAL A 173 4.59 4.24 11.38
C VAL A 173 4.04 2.92 11.94
N SER A 174 4.49 2.46 13.12
CA SER A 174 4.09 1.15 13.69
C SER A 174 2.57 0.98 13.81
N LYS A 175 1.83 2.07 14.10
CA LYS A 175 0.36 2.10 14.25
C LYS A 175 -0.37 2.64 13.01
N LYS A 176 0.36 3.00 11.95
CA LYS A 176 -0.25 3.57 10.73
C LYS A 176 -1.17 2.55 10.05
N PRO A 177 -2.42 2.91 9.71
CA PRO A 177 -3.30 2.03 8.96
C PRO A 177 -2.79 1.80 7.53
N SER A 178 -3.18 0.67 6.93
CA SER A 178 -2.88 0.43 5.52
C SER A 178 -3.74 1.33 4.63
N THR A 179 -3.13 1.90 3.60
CA THR A 179 -3.81 2.75 2.63
C THR A 179 -3.82 2.04 1.27
N PRO A 180 -4.91 1.36 0.89
CA PRO A 180 -5.01 0.74 -0.43
C PRO A 180 -5.10 1.80 -1.52
N CYS A 181 -4.58 1.49 -2.73
CA CYS A 181 -4.57 2.43 -3.85
C CYS A 181 -5.98 2.94 -4.21
N LEU A 182 -6.07 4.17 -4.72
CA LEU A 182 -7.34 4.84 -5.05
C LEU A 182 -8.20 4.08 -6.08
N ALA A 183 -7.58 3.29 -6.96
CA ALA A 183 -8.31 2.48 -7.93
C ALA A 183 -9.29 1.46 -7.28
N THR A 184 -9.07 1.09 -6.01
CA THR A 184 -10.00 0.22 -5.27
C THR A 184 -11.33 0.89 -4.95
N ARG A 185 -11.46 2.21 -5.13
CA ARG A 185 -12.71 2.95 -4.92
C ARG A 185 -13.67 2.83 -6.09
N PHE A 186 -13.22 2.22 -7.19
CA PHE A 186 -13.96 2.09 -8.43
C PHE A 186 -14.23 0.62 -8.75
N PRO A 187 -15.41 0.27 -9.30
CA PRO A 187 -15.71 -1.08 -9.74
C PRO A 187 -14.74 -1.58 -10.81
N TYR A 188 -14.48 -2.87 -10.84
CA TYR A 188 -13.75 -3.47 -11.96
C TYR A 188 -14.46 -3.20 -13.29
N GLY A 189 -13.67 -2.96 -14.34
CA GLY A 189 -14.19 -2.63 -15.68
C GLY A 189 -14.61 -1.15 -15.85
N SER A 190 -14.57 -0.34 -14.79
CA SER A 190 -14.80 1.10 -14.92
C SER A 190 -13.55 1.83 -15.41
N ARG A 191 -13.74 2.91 -16.16
CA ARG A 191 -12.63 3.76 -16.59
C ARG A 191 -12.10 4.57 -15.40
N LEU A 192 -10.82 4.40 -15.10
CA LEU A 192 -10.11 5.20 -14.11
C LEU A 192 -9.66 6.53 -14.74
N SER A 193 -9.81 7.63 -13.99
CA SER A 193 -9.26 8.92 -14.37
C SER A 193 -8.60 9.60 -13.16
N TYR A 194 -7.55 10.36 -13.41
CA TYR A 194 -6.87 11.13 -12.38
C TYR A 194 -7.80 12.15 -11.72
N GLU A 195 -8.69 12.76 -12.50
CA GLU A 195 -9.65 13.72 -12.00
C GLU A 195 -10.59 13.09 -10.97
N GLU A 196 -11.18 11.92 -11.31
CA GLU A 196 -12.09 11.22 -10.39
C GLU A 196 -11.36 10.71 -9.14
N MET A 197 -10.15 10.19 -9.28
CA MET A 197 -9.35 9.77 -8.12
C MET A 197 -9.02 10.94 -7.19
N LYS A 198 -8.73 12.13 -7.73
CA LYS A 198 -8.51 13.35 -6.95
C LYS A 198 -9.77 13.83 -6.23
N LYS A 199 -10.96 13.67 -6.84
CA LYS A 199 -12.25 13.94 -6.17
C LYS A 199 -12.47 12.99 -5.01
N VAL A 200 -12.18 11.70 -5.20
CA VAL A 200 -12.27 10.68 -4.13
C VAL A 200 -11.32 11.03 -2.98
N GLU A 201 -10.06 11.33 -3.26
CA GLU A 201 -9.08 11.73 -2.26
C GLU A 201 -9.59 12.92 -1.42
N LYS A 202 -10.04 14.00 -2.08
CA LYS A 202 -10.61 15.16 -1.40
C LYS A 202 -11.82 14.80 -0.55
N GLY A 203 -12.71 13.94 -1.07
CA GLY A 203 -13.89 13.48 -0.34
C GLY A 203 -13.52 12.66 0.90
N GLU A 204 -12.58 11.72 0.78
CA GLU A 204 -12.09 10.94 1.93
C GLU A 204 -11.37 11.81 2.96
N ASP A 205 -10.56 12.79 2.53
CA ASP A 205 -9.87 13.70 3.44
C ASP A 205 -10.86 14.63 4.17
N PHE A 206 -11.88 15.13 3.50
CA PHE A 206 -12.95 15.88 4.16
C PHE A 206 -13.64 15.03 5.24
N LEU A 207 -13.99 13.78 4.92
CA LEU A 207 -14.63 12.87 5.88
C LEU A 207 -13.71 12.54 7.06
N LYS A 208 -12.41 12.34 6.84
CA LYS A 208 -11.42 12.16 7.91
C LYS A 208 -11.34 13.37 8.85
N ASN A 209 -11.40 14.58 8.29
CA ASN A 209 -11.40 15.83 9.07
C ASN A 209 -12.64 15.98 9.97
N LEU A 210 -13.72 15.24 9.70
CA LEU A 210 -14.87 15.11 10.61
C LEU A 210 -14.67 14.09 11.73
N GLY A 211 -13.48 13.53 11.86
CA GLY A 211 -13.12 12.56 12.89
C GLY A 211 -13.50 11.11 12.55
N LEU A 212 -13.61 10.77 11.27
CA LEU A 212 -13.81 9.40 10.79
C LEU A 212 -12.45 8.77 10.52
N TYR A 213 -12.10 7.71 11.24
CA TYR A 213 -10.77 7.09 11.13
C TYR A 213 -10.63 6.21 9.89
N ASN A 214 -11.51 5.21 9.74
CA ASN A 214 -11.57 4.36 8.57
C ASN A 214 -12.71 4.82 7.66
N VAL A 215 -12.38 5.46 6.56
CA VAL A 215 -13.39 5.90 5.60
C VAL A 215 -12.98 5.53 4.18
N ARG A 216 -13.95 5.08 3.39
CA ARG A 216 -13.80 4.85 1.95
C ARG A 216 -14.98 5.46 1.21
N LEU A 217 -14.66 6.18 0.15
CA LEU A 217 -15.65 6.72 -0.76
C LEU A 217 -15.65 5.90 -2.05
N ARG A 218 -16.62 4.97 -2.18
CA ARG A 218 -16.75 4.11 -3.37
C ARG A 218 -17.61 4.79 -4.42
N ILE A 219 -17.13 4.80 -5.65
CA ILE A 219 -17.80 5.50 -6.73
C ILE A 219 -18.45 4.50 -7.69
N HIS A 220 -19.76 4.62 -7.84
CA HIS A 220 -20.56 3.84 -8.76
C HIS A 220 -21.30 4.81 -9.71
N ASN A 221 -20.61 5.25 -10.78
CA ASN A 221 -21.08 6.34 -11.67
C ASN A 221 -21.37 7.63 -10.87
N ASP A 222 -22.62 8.04 -10.81
CA ASP A 222 -23.08 9.26 -10.12
C ASP A 222 -23.27 9.08 -8.61
N ILE A 223 -23.04 7.86 -8.08
CA ILE A 223 -23.29 7.52 -6.68
C ILE A 223 -21.95 7.49 -5.94
N ALA A 224 -21.85 8.27 -4.87
CA ALA A 224 -20.83 8.18 -3.87
C ALA A 224 -21.34 7.36 -2.69
N ARG A 225 -20.78 6.16 -2.47
CA ARG A 225 -21.10 5.28 -1.35
C ARG A 225 -20.03 5.41 -0.28
N ILE A 226 -20.44 5.87 0.89
CA ILE A 226 -19.57 6.05 2.05
C ILE A 226 -19.51 4.75 2.85
N GLU A 227 -18.32 4.22 3.10
CA GLU A 227 -18.03 3.13 4.02
C GLU A 227 -17.24 3.70 5.20
N VAL A 228 -17.71 3.47 6.43
CA VAL A 228 -17.05 3.86 7.69
C VAL A 228 -17.12 2.73 8.69
N ASP A 229 -16.35 2.79 9.76
CA ASP A 229 -16.51 1.85 10.87
C ASP A 229 -17.95 1.87 11.38
N LYS A 230 -18.47 0.73 11.84
CA LYS A 230 -19.88 0.61 12.27
C LYS A 230 -20.24 1.59 13.38
N GLU A 231 -19.30 1.86 14.26
CA GLU A 231 -19.43 2.79 15.37
C GLU A 231 -19.57 4.24 14.90
N ASP A 232 -19.04 4.55 13.70
CA ASP A 232 -19.05 5.90 13.12
C ASP A 232 -20.28 6.19 12.23
N ILE A 233 -21.15 5.22 11.97
CA ILE A 233 -22.36 5.40 11.15
C ILE A 233 -23.22 6.57 11.69
N VAL A 234 -23.36 6.67 13.00
CA VAL A 234 -24.13 7.76 13.63
C VAL A 234 -23.52 9.13 13.32
N LYS A 235 -22.19 9.25 13.27
CA LYS A 235 -21.50 10.50 12.92
C LYS A 235 -21.86 10.98 11.50
N ILE A 236 -21.98 10.04 10.54
CA ILE A 236 -22.40 10.38 9.18
C ILE A 236 -23.78 11.05 9.19
N VAL A 237 -24.72 10.54 9.98
CA VAL A 237 -26.07 11.10 10.10
C VAL A 237 -26.03 12.48 10.76
N VAL A 238 -25.20 12.67 11.79
CA VAL A 238 -25.03 13.96 12.48
C VAL A 238 -24.45 15.02 11.54
N TYR A 239 -23.45 14.68 10.73
CA TYR A 239 -22.79 15.61 9.81
C TYR A 239 -23.39 15.62 8.39
N LYS A 240 -24.56 15.00 8.19
CA LYS A 240 -25.15 14.76 6.84
C LYS A 240 -25.19 15.99 5.95
N GLU A 241 -25.58 17.16 6.48
CA GLU A 241 -25.74 18.37 5.66
C GLU A 241 -24.39 18.85 5.10
N ALA A 242 -23.34 18.84 5.92
CA ALA A 242 -21.99 19.21 5.49
C ALA A 242 -21.43 18.19 4.48
N ILE A 243 -21.66 16.89 4.72
CA ILE A 243 -21.22 15.80 3.84
C ILE A 243 -21.91 15.91 2.47
N ILE A 244 -23.24 16.11 2.47
CA ILE A 244 -24.03 16.27 1.23
C ILE A 244 -23.55 17.48 0.44
N SER A 245 -23.38 18.64 1.09
CA SER A 245 -22.91 19.85 0.43
C SER A 245 -21.58 19.63 -0.25
N TYR A 246 -20.57 19.14 0.51
CA TYR A 246 -19.22 18.97 0.00
C TYR A 246 -19.12 17.92 -1.12
N LEU A 247 -19.76 16.75 -0.97
CA LEU A 247 -19.71 15.70 -2.00
C LEU A 247 -20.46 16.10 -3.27
N LYS A 248 -21.53 16.93 -3.16
CA LYS A 248 -22.20 17.53 -4.33
C LYS A 248 -21.32 18.55 -5.05
N GLU A 249 -20.55 19.35 -4.33
CA GLU A 249 -19.56 20.26 -4.93
C GLU A 249 -18.47 19.51 -5.69
N LEU A 250 -18.12 18.28 -5.26
CA LEU A 250 -17.23 17.39 -6.00
C LEU A 250 -17.89 16.75 -7.24
N GLY A 251 -19.21 16.92 -7.44
CA GLY A 251 -19.95 16.48 -8.62
C GLY A 251 -20.77 15.20 -8.45
N TYR A 252 -20.86 14.64 -7.25
CA TYR A 252 -21.65 13.42 -7.00
C TYR A 252 -23.14 13.76 -6.83
N ARG A 253 -24.03 13.07 -7.56
CA ARG A 253 -25.48 13.31 -7.50
C ARG A 253 -26.14 12.62 -6.31
N TYR A 254 -25.73 11.40 -6.02
CA TYR A 254 -26.30 10.58 -4.97
C TYR A 254 -25.23 10.25 -3.95
N ILE A 255 -25.50 10.56 -2.68
CA ILE A 255 -24.64 10.26 -1.55
C ILE A 255 -25.35 9.19 -0.73
N THR A 256 -24.71 8.04 -0.55
CA THR A 256 -25.26 6.88 0.13
C THR A 256 -24.31 6.39 1.22
N LEU A 257 -24.85 5.72 2.20
CA LEU A 257 -24.10 5.08 3.27
C LEU A 257 -24.21 3.56 3.12
N ASP A 258 -23.10 2.85 3.18
CA ASP A 258 -23.10 1.40 3.30
C ASP A 258 -23.46 1.00 4.73
N LEU A 259 -24.61 0.34 4.91
CA LEU A 259 -25.10 -0.06 6.24
C LEU A 259 -24.30 -1.20 6.89
N GLU A 260 -23.54 -1.96 6.09
CA GLU A 260 -22.62 -2.98 6.62
C GLU A 260 -21.32 -2.38 7.13
N GLY A 261 -21.05 -1.10 6.80
CA GLY A 261 -19.86 -0.37 7.18
C GLY A 261 -18.62 -0.77 6.38
N PHE A 262 -17.45 -0.33 6.86
CA PHE A 262 -16.17 -0.63 6.22
C PHE A 262 -15.82 -2.12 6.32
N ARG A 263 -15.46 -2.72 5.16
CA ARG A 263 -14.97 -4.10 5.04
C ARG A 263 -13.76 -4.12 4.12
N SER A 264 -12.69 -4.78 4.57
CA SER A 264 -11.53 -5.02 3.71
C SER A 264 -11.96 -5.91 2.53
N GLY A 265 -11.56 -5.55 1.30
CA GLY A 265 -11.91 -6.34 0.10
C GLY A 265 -13.36 -6.20 -0.38
N SER A 266 -14.16 -5.25 0.12
CA SER A 266 -15.58 -5.09 -0.27
C SER A 266 -15.80 -4.99 -1.80
N MET A 267 -14.82 -4.58 -2.58
CA MET A 267 -14.88 -4.52 -4.04
C MET A 267 -14.54 -5.85 -4.72
N ASP A 268 -13.96 -6.80 -4.00
CA ASP A 268 -13.54 -8.10 -4.52
C ASP A 268 -14.60 -9.19 -4.34
N TYR A 269 -15.68 -8.90 -3.59
CA TYR A 269 -16.77 -9.83 -3.27
C TYR A 269 -17.37 -10.54 -4.50
N PHE A 270 -17.49 -9.86 -5.63
CA PHE A 270 -18.00 -10.46 -6.87
C PHE A 270 -17.01 -11.42 -7.53
N LEU A 271 -15.73 -11.35 -7.20
CA LEU A 271 -14.70 -12.26 -7.72
C LEU A 271 -14.67 -13.57 -6.95
N GLU A 272 -14.96 -13.55 -5.66
CA GLU A 272 -15.01 -14.73 -4.79
C GLU A 272 -16.19 -15.64 -5.20
N ASN A 273 -17.36 -15.07 -5.43
CA ASN A 273 -18.55 -15.81 -5.86
C ASN A 273 -18.47 -16.43 -7.28
N LYS A 274 -17.55 -15.97 -8.14
CA LYS A 274 -17.32 -16.58 -9.47
C LYS A 274 -16.39 -17.78 -9.44
N ARG A 275 -15.75 -18.08 -8.31
CA ARG A 275 -14.83 -19.23 -8.15
C ARG A 275 -15.52 -20.46 -7.55
N GLU A 276 -16.70 -20.30 -6.96
CA GLU A 276 -17.50 -21.38 -6.36
C GLU A 276 -18.60 -21.92 -7.31
N GLY A 277 -18.72 -21.40 -8.51
CA GLY A 277 -19.64 -21.84 -9.58
C GLY A 277 -18.87 -22.26 -10.83
#